data_8c1b772edd125cb831c002e2bd660854
#
_entry.id   8c1b772edd125cb831c002e2bd660854
#
_cell.length_a   1.000
_cell.length_b   1.000
_cell.length_c   1.000
_cell.angle_alpha   90.00
_cell.angle_beta   90.00
_cell.angle_gamma   90.00
#
_symmetry.space_group_name_H-M   'P 1'
#
loop_
_entity.id
_entity.type
_entity.pdbx_description
1 polymer ?
#
loop_
_entity_poly.entity_id
_entity_poly.type
_entity_poly.pdbx_seq_one_letter_code
_entity_poly.pdbx_strand_id
1 'polypeptide(L)'
;INHPLDCPVCDKGGECPLQNQAMSAGHSESRFEGVKRTFEKPIAISSQVLLDRERCVLCARCTRFSEQIAGDPFITLNERGALQQVGIYEDEPFDSYYSGNTVQICPVGALTGTSYRFRARPFDLVSTNSACEHCASGCSMRTDVRRGKTLRRLAGDDADVNEEWNCDKGRWAFKYEVAK
;
A
#
# COMPACT_ATOMS: atom_id res chain seq x y z
N ILE A 1 20.80 2.22 -1.64
CA ILE A 1 19.93 1.28 -2.34
C ILE A 1 19.48 1.83 -3.70
N ASN A 2 19.03 0.93 -4.58
CA ASN A 2 18.50 1.30 -5.89
C ASN A 2 17.02 1.74 -5.80
N HIS A 3 16.76 2.74 -4.98
CA HIS A 3 15.43 3.32 -4.76
C HIS A 3 15.43 4.75 -5.32
N PRO A 4 14.38 5.20 -6.03
CA PRO A 4 14.34 6.55 -6.56
C PRO A 4 14.33 7.60 -5.44
N LEU A 5 14.97 8.75 -5.69
CA LEU A 5 15.01 9.88 -4.75
C LEU A 5 13.87 10.86 -5.07
N ASP A 6 12.66 10.35 -5.15
CA ASP A 6 11.47 11.09 -5.58
C ASP A 6 10.37 11.18 -4.52
N CYS A 7 10.73 11.22 -3.24
CA CYS A 7 9.78 11.30 -2.12
C CYS A 7 8.70 12.39 -2.29
N PRO A 8 8.98 13.58 -2.85
CA PRO A 8 7.96 14.59 -3.07
C PRO A 8 6.84 14.16 -4.01
N VAL A 9 7.10 13.27 -4.95
CA VAL A 9 6.12 12.72 -5.90
C VAL A 9 5.74 11.26 -5.61
N CYS A 10 6.18 10.72 -4.46
CA CYS A 10 5.81 9.41 -3.98
C CYS A 10 4.60 9.49 -3.05
N ASP A 11 3.58 8.67 -3.29
CA ASP A 11 2.35 8.68 -2.49
C ASP A 11 2.53 8.19 -1.04
N LYS A 12 3.66 7.55 -0.73
CA LYS A 12 4.02 7.10 0.64
C LYS A 12 4.85 8.15 1.41
N GLY A 13 5.14 9.30 0.81
CA GLY A 13 5.92 10.36 1.48
C GLY A 13 5.23 10.86 2.76
N GLY A 14 5.96 10.87 3.89
CA GLY A 14 5.47 11.23 5.21
C GLY A 14 4.94 10.07 6.06
N GLU A 15 4.75 8.88 5.47
CA GLU A 15 4.37 7.65 6.18
C GLU A 15 5.19 6.43 5.70
N CYS A 16 6.42 6.67 5.23
CA CYS A 16 7.29 5.66 4.65
C CYS A 16 8.33 5.18 5.67
N PRO A 17 8.29 3.90 6.11
CA PRO A 17 9.31 3.34 7.00
C PRO A 17 10.74 3.48 6.46
N LEU A 18 10.94 3.31 5.14
CA LEU A 18 12.24 3.52 4.51
C LEU A 18 12.73 4.96 4.66
N GLN A 19 11.86 5.94 4.43
CA GLN A 19 12.18 7.36 4.63
C GLN A 19 12.56 7.65 6.07
N ASN A 20 11.79 7.13 7.03
CA ASN A 20 12.07 7.30 8.46
C ASN A 20 13.43 6.71 8.84
N GLN A 21 13.75 5.51 8.36
CA GLN A 21 15.06 4.88 8.60
C GLN A 21 16.21 5.67 7.97
N ALA A 22 16.02 6.16 6.75
CA ALA A 22 17.02 7.00 6.09
C ALA A 22 17.28 8.31 6.85
N MET A 23 16.22 8.92 7.39
CA MET A 23 16.33 10.17 8.17
C MET A 23 16.99 9.94 9.53
N SER A 24 16.73 8.82 10.20
CA SER A 24 17.25 8.54 11.53
C SER A 24 18.70 8.01 11.55
N ALA A 25 19.11 7.28 10.52
CA ALA A 25 20.38 6.58 10.48
C ALA A 25 21.25 6.92 9.27
N GLY A 26 20.72 7.64 8.31
CA GLY A 26 21.39 7.96 7.05
C GLY A 26 22.11 9.30 7.05
N HIS A 27 22.89 9.48 6.01
CA HIS A 27 23.45 10.77 5.63
C HIS A 27 22.49 11.49 4.68
N SER A 28 22.64 12.82 4.53
CA SER A 28 21.84 13.64 3.61
C SER A 28 22.10 13.33 2.12
N GLU A 29 23.26 12.75 1.82
CA GLU A 29 23.69 12.46 0.46
C GLU A 29 23.59 10.97 0.12
N SER A 30 23.18 10.68 -1.11
CA SER A 30 23.18 9.31 -1.63
C SER A 30 24.61 8.84 -1.93
N ARG A 31 24.93 7.64 -1.48
CA ARG A 31 26.18 6.94 -1.82
C ARG A 31 26.01 5.90 -2.94
N PHE A 32 24.85 5.89 -3.57
CA PHE A 32 24.59 5.01 -4.69
C PHE A 32 25.33 5.50 -5.94
N GLU A 33 26.27 4.71 -6.41
CA GLU A 33 27.02 4.94 -7.64
C GLU A 33 26.32 4.24 -8.81
N GLY A 34 26.06 4.96 -9.88
CA GLY A 34 25.44 4.42 -11.08
C GLY A 34 24.01 4.92 -11.35
N VAL A 35 23.41 4.41 -12.41
CA VAL A 35 22.07 4.77 -12.84
C VAL A 35 21.04 3.91 -12.10
N LYS A 36 20.04 4.56 -11.50
CA LYS A 36 18.92 3.85 -10.87
C LYS A 36 18.04 3.19 -11.92
N ARG A 37 17.43 2.06 -11.56
CA ARG A 37 16.53 1.32 -12.47
C ARG A 37 15.33 2.17 -12.83
N THR A 38 14.89 2.02 -14.07
CA THR A 38 13.66 2.61 -14.58
C THR A 38 12.76 1.50 -15.10
N PHE A 39 11.48 1.60 -14.79
CA PHE A 39 10.44 0.68 -15.24
C PHE A 39 9.23 1.47 -15.73
N GLU A 40 8.37 0.83 -16.50
CA GLU A 40 7.04 1.37 -16.76
C GLU A 40 6.29 1.56 -15.44
N LYS A 41 5.69 2.73 -15.25
CA LYS A 41 4.99 3.06 -14.01
C LYS A 41 3.85 4.06 -14.19
N PRO A 42 2.79 3.90 -13.36
CA PRO A 42 2.50 2.71 -12.55
C PRO A 42 1.83 1.63 -13.38
N ILE A 43 1.95 0.38 -12.98
CA ILE A 43 1.22 -0.73 -13.58
C ILE A 43 -0.05 -0.97 -12.75
N ALA A 44 -1.21 -1.03 -13.40
CA ALA A 44 -2.44 -1.45 -12.74
C ALA A 44 -2.43 -2.99 -12.62
N ILE A 45 -2.27 -3.50 -11.40
CA ILE A 45 -2.35 -4.95 -11.13
C ILE A 45 -3.76 -5.40 -10.76
N SER A 46 -4.63 -4.46 -10.41
CA SER A 46 -6.07 -4.63 -10.30
C SER A 46 -6.77 -3.27 -10.48
N SER A 47 -8.09 -3.26 -10.44
CA SER A 47 -8.87 -2.01 -10.47
C SER A 47 -8.61 -1.10 -9.25
N GLN A 48 -8.13 -1.66 -8.14
CA GLN A 48 -7.93 -0.98 -6.87
C GLN A 48 -6.46 -0.71 -6.54
N VAL A 49 -5.54 -1.50 -7.08
CA VAL A 49 -4.12 -1.49 -6.69
C VAL A 49 -3.20 -1.21 -7.87
N LEU A 50 -2.31 -0.26 -7.68
CA LEU A 50 -1.25 0.10 -8.62
C LEU A 50 0.11 -0.33 -8.06
N LEU A 51 0.99 -0.82 -8.94
CA LEU A 51 2.36 -1.21 -8.62
C LEU A 51 3.36 -0.29 -9.32
N ASP A 52 4.28 0.28 -8.54
CA ASP A 52 5.47 0.98 -9.02
C ASP A 52 6.70 0.12 -8.67
N ARG A 53 7.26 -0.54 -9.67
CA ARG A 53 8.39 -1.46 -9.50
C ARG A 53 9.68 -0.75 -9.08
N GLU A 54 9.88 0.49 -9.49
CA GLU A 54 11.08 1.26 -9.12
C GLU A 54 11.16 1.49 -7.61
N ARG A 55 10.01 1.67 -6.95
CA ARG A 55 9.92 1.92 -5.51
C ARG A 55 9.96 0.65 -4.67
N CYS A 56 9.81 -0.52 -5.28
CA CYS A 56 9.83 -1.79 -4.58
C CYS A 56 11.22 -2.10 -4.03
N VAL A 57 11.30 -2.41 -2.73
CA VAL A 57 12.54 -2.81 -2.04
C VAL A 57 12.65 -4.33 -1.86
N LEU A 58 11.81 -5.09 -2.52
CA LEU A 58 11.78 -6.57 -2.52
C LEU A 58 11.72 -7.19 -1.11
N CYS A 59 11.00 -6.55 -0.19
CA CYS A 59 10.84 -7.07 1.17
C CYS A 59 9.92 -8.29 1.28
N ALA A 60 9.21 -8.63 0.21
CA ALA A 60 8.27 -9.75 0.10
C ALA A 60 7.12 -9.76 1.13
N ARG A 61 6.80 -8.62 1.78
CA ARG A 61 5.67 -8.57 2.72
C ARG A 61 4.35 -8.84 2.02
N CYS A 62 4.13 -8.25 0.84
CA CYS A 62 2.90 -8.43 0.06
C CYS A 62 2.70 -9.87 -0.40
N THR A 63 3.76 -10.54 -0.87
CA THR A 63 3.68 -11.93 -1.32
C THR A 63 3.43 -12.89 -0.16
N ARG A 64 4.13 -12.71 0.98
CA ARG A 64 3.86 -13.51 2.18
C ARG A 64 2.47 -13.28 2.75
N PHE A 65 1.99 -12.03 2.79
CA PHE A 65 0.62 -11.76 3.21
C PHE A 65 -0.38 -12.48 2.32
N SER A 66 -0.23 -12.35 1.00
CA SER A 66 -1.13 -12.97 0.01
C SER A 66 -1.18 -14.49 0.16
N GLU A 67 -0.03 -15.13 0.34
CA GLU A 67 0.08 -16.58 0.47
C GLU A 67 -0.31 -17.09 1.87
N GLN A 68 0.27 -16.51 2.94
CA GLN A 68 0.23 -17.09 4.29
C GLN A 68 -0.96 -16.61 5.12
N ILE A 69 -1.45 -15.39 4.87
CA ILE A 69 -2.54 -14.79 5.64
C ILE A 69 -3.84 -14.83 4.84
N ALA A 70 -3.83 -14.29 3.61
CA ALA A 70 -5.05 -14.24 2.80
C ALA A 70 -5.40 -15.58 2.14
N GLY A 71 -4.42 -16.45 1.90
CA GLY A 71 -4.60 -17.70 1.16
C GLY A 71 -4.82 -17.49 -0.35
N ASP A 72 -4.53 -16.31 -0.87
CA ASP A 72 -4.76 -15.88 -2.25
C ASP A 72 -3.43 -15.51 -2.91
N PRO A 73 -2.58 -16.45 -3.39
CA PRO A 73 -1.23 -16.17 -3.87
C PRO A 73 -1.20 -15.54 -5.28
N PHE A 74 -2.00 -14.50 -5.53
CA PHE A 74 -2.04 -13.78 -6.81
C PHE A 74 -0.85 -12.87 -7.08
N ILE A 75 -0.11 -12.47 -6.03
CA ILE A 75 1.08 -11.61 -6.15
C ILE A 75 2.32 -12.39 -5.70
N THR A 76 3.32 -12.49 -6.56
CA THR A 76 4.49 -13.35 -6.37
C THR A 76 5.80 -12.63 -6.63
N LEU A 77 6.91 -13.30 -6.33
CA LEU A 77 8.24 -12.88 -6.75
C LEU A 77 8.57 -13.57 -8.06
N ASN A 78 8.71 -12.79 -9.11
CA ASN A 78 9.09 -13.26 -10.44
C ASN A 78 10.59 -13.08 -10.63
N GLU A 79 11.19 -13.95 -11.44
CA GLU A 79 12.62 -13.98 -11.75
C GLU A 79 13.53 -14.17 -10.51
N ARG A 80 14.82 -13.93 -10.66
CA ARG A 80 15.81 -14.11 -9.59
C ARG A 80 16.98 -13.16 -9.71
N GLY A 81 17.72 -13.01 -8.61
CA GLY A 81 18.93 -12.18 -8.57
C GLY A 81 18.61 -10.71 -8.85
N ALA A 82 19.41 -10.08 -9.69
CA ALA A 82 19.27 -8.68 -10.02
C ALA A 82 17.98 -8.35 -10.81
N LEU A 83 17.36 -9.34 -11.45
CA LEU A 83 16.13 -9.20 -12.21
C LEU A 83 14.87 -9.45 -11.37
N GLN A 84 15.02 -9.95 -10.14
CA GLN A 84 13.88 -10.27 -9.28
C GLN A 84 12.97 -9.07 -9.07
N GLN A 85 11.66 -9.31 -9.19
CA GLN A 85 10.64 -8.29 -9.05
C GLN A 85 9.34 -8.87 -8.50
N VAL A 86 8.54 -8.03 -7.87
CA VAL A 86 7.16 -8.35 -7.50
C VAL A 86 6.28 -8.19 -8.73
N GLY A 87 5.37 -9.12 -8.95
CA GLY A 87 4.44 -9.07 -10.06
C GLY A 87 3.25 -10.00 -9.86
N ILE A 88 2.38 -10.01 -10.84
CA ILE A 88 1.26 -10.94 -11.00
C ILE A 88 1.53 -11.83 -12.21
N TYR A 89 0.77 -12.90 -12.37
CA TYR A 89 0.78 -13.68 -13.60
C TYR A 89 0.14 -12.86 -14.73
N GLU A 90 0.60 -13.10 -15.95
CA GLU A 90 0.02 -12.49 -17.15
C GLU A 90 -1.45 -12.91 -17.26
N ASP A 91 -2.31 -11.97 -17.59
CA ASP A 91 -3.77 -12.14 -17.71
C ASP A 91 -4.53 -12.53 -16.42
N GLU A 92 -3.87 -12.62 -15.28
CA GLU A 92 -4.54 -12.84 -13.99
C GLU A 92 -4.44 -11.58 -13.12
N PRO A 93 -5.49 -10.75 -13.06
CA PRO A 93 -5.49 -9.56 -12.21
C PRO A 93 -5.42 -9.94 -10.73
N PHE A 94 -4.88 -9.04 -9.90
CA PHE A 94 -4.81 -9.22 -8.46
C PHE A 94 -6.19 -8.99 -7.81
N ASP A 95 -7.11 -9.92 -8.02
CA ASP A 95 -8.51 -9.86 -7.55
C ASP A 95 -8.74 -10.53 -6.19
N SER A 96 -7.73 -10.53 -5.32
CA SER A 96 -7.89 -10.96 -3.93
C SER A 96 -8.87 -10.04 -3.20
N TYR A 97 -9.81 -10.64 -2.43
CA TYR A 97 -10.74 -9.89 -1.57
C TYR A 97 -10.04 -9.13 -0.43
N TYR A 98 -8.75 -9.36 -0.26
CA TYR A 98 -7.89 -8.76 0.76
C TYR A 98 -6.74 -7.92 0.17
N SER A 99 -6.83 -7.58 -1.12
CA SER A 99 -5.75 -6.92 -1.86
C SER A 99 -5.28 -5.61 -1.22
N GLY A 100 -6.19 -4.86 -0.62
CA GLY A 100 -5.90 -3.59 0.04
C GLY A 100 -4.94 -3.67 1.23
N ASN A 101 -4.82 -4.84 1.88
CA ASN A 101 -3.84 -5.02 2.95
C ASN A 101 -2.41 -4.98 2.42
N THR A 102 -2.17 -5.40 1.18
CA THR A 102 -0.84 -5.30 0.55
C THR A 102 -0.39 -3.85 0.37
N VAL A 103 -1.34 -2.94 0.12
CA VAL A 103 -1.09 -1.49 0.08
C VAL A 103 -0.73 -0.95 1.46
N GLN A 104 -1.44 -1.39 2.51
CA GLN A 104 -1.19 -0.96 3.89
C GLN A 104 0.15 -1.45 4.41
N ILE A 105 0.46 -2.74 4.21
CA ILE A 105 1.69 -3.38 4.70
C ILE A 105 2.94 -2.98 3.90
N CYS A 106 2.78 -2.47 2.68
CA CYS A 106 3.91 -2.07 1.86
C CYS A 106 4.69 -0.93 2.54
N PRO A 107 5.99 -1.11 2.84
CA PRO A 107 6.77 -0.12 3.59
C PRO A 107 7.17 1.10 2.75
N VAL A 108 6.90 1.05 1.45
CA VAL A 108 7.27 2.10 0.48
C VAL A 108 6.10 2.39 -0.45
N GLY A 109 6.25 3.36 -1.35
CA GLY A 109 5.21 3.72 -2.32
C GLY A 109 5.14 2.80 -3.55
N ALA A 110 5.54 1.52 -3.40
CA ALA A 110 5.46 0.56 -4.50
C ALA A 110 4.02 0.10 -4.76
N LEU A 111 3.28 -0.29 -3.73
CA LEU A 111 1.87 -0.61 -3.84
C LEU A 111 1.04 0.56 -3.33
N THR A 112 0.12 1.05 -4.15
CA THR A 112 -0.73 2.21 -3.83
C THR A 112 -2.17 1.94 -4.23
N GLY A 113 -3.11 2.50 -3.44
CA GLY A 113 -4.54 2.40 -3.75
C GLY A 113 -4.96 3.46 -4.75
N THR A 114 -5.61 3.05 -5.83
CA THR A 114 -6.05 3.93 -6.92
C THR A 114 -6.90 5.11 -6.42
N SER A 115 -7.80 4.86 -5.47
CA SER A 115 -8.74 5.88 -4.97
C SER A 115 -8.10 6.97 -4.13
N TYR A 116 -6.99 6.67 -3.45
CA TYR A 116 -6.28 7.59 -2.55
C TYR A 116 -5.08 8.27 -3.21
N ARG A 117 -4.46 7.63 -4.18
CA ARG A 117 -3.20 8.08 -4.78
C ARG A 117 -3.22 9.58 -5.12
N PHE A 118 -2.24 10.33 -4.61
CA PHE A 118 -2.06 11.78 -4.79
C PHE A 118 -3.21 12.67 -4.30
N ARG A 119 -4.04 12.20 -3.36
CA ARG A 119 -5.17 12.96 -2.82
C ARG A 119 -4.81 13.82 -1.61
N ALA A 120 -3.89 13.32 -0.77
CA ALA A 120 -3.45 14.02 0.44
C ALA A 120 -2.09 13.51 0.91
N ARG A 121 -1.50 14.26 1.84
CA ARG A 121 -0.36 13.80 2.64
C ARG A 121 -0.85 13.39 4.02
N PRO A 122 -0.12 12.50 4.74
CA PRO A 122 -0.53 12.05 6.06
C PRO A 122 -0.79 13.19 7.06
N PHE A 123 0.00 14.26 7.02
CA PHE A 123 -0.15 15.42 7.89
C PHE A 123 -1.36 16.31 7.54
N ASP A 124 -1.98 16.13 6.38
CA ASP A 124 -3.22 16.80 5.98
C ASP A 124 -4.48 16.07 6.47
N LEU A 125 -4.32 14.87 7.02
CA LEU A 125 -5.43 13.98 7.36
C LEU A 125 -5.83 14.11 8.82
N VAL A 126 -7.13 14.06 9.07
CA VAL A 126 -7.70 13.79 10.39
C VAL A 126 -8.07 12.31 10.41
N SER A 127 -7.41 11.56 11.31
CA SER A 127 -7.62 10.12 11.46
C SER A 127 -8.56 9.85 12.63
N THR A 128 -9.58 9.02 12.42
CA THR A 128 -10.56 8.61 13.42
C THR A 128 -10.69 7.09 13.43
N ASN A 129 -10.63 6.50 14.63
CA ASN A 129 -10.91 5.08 14.78
C ASN A 129 -12.42 4.85 14.70
N SER A 130 -12.81 3.80 14.00
CA SER A 130 -14.21 3.41 13.77
C SER A 130 -14.33 1.89 13.64
N ALA A 131 -15.53 1.39 13.59
CA ALA A 131 -15.82 0.00 13.23
C ALA A 131 -16.35 -0.08 11.81
N CYS A 132 -16.09 -1.20 11.13
CA CYS A 132 -16.62 -1.46 9.81
C CYS A 132 -18.11 -1.79 9.88
N GLU A 133 -18.92 -1.13 9.06
CA GLU A 133 -20.38 -1.26 9.03
C GLU A 133 -20.90 -2.28 8.01
N HIS A 134 -20.03 -2.91 7.23
CA HIS A 134 -20.45 -3.72 6.08
C HIS A 134 -20.88 -5.16 6.40
N CYS A 135 -20.45 -5.69 7.54
CA CYS A 135 -20.84 -7.04 7.97
C CYS A 135 -20.76 -7.19 9.49
N ALA A 136 -21.21 -8.34 10.01
CA ALA A 136 -21.27 -8.63 11.45
C ALA A 136 -19.89 -8.75 12.14
N SER A 137 -18.79 -8.86 11.39
CA SER A 137 -17.45 -8.92 11.97
C SER A 137 -17.05 -7.64 12.71
N GLY A 138 -17.59 -6.48 12.30
CA GLY A 138 -17.32 -5.22 12.99
C GLY A 138 -15.86 -4.82 13.07
N CYS A 139 -15.05 -5.18 12.07
CA CYS A 139 -13.60 -4.95 12.06
C CYS A 139 -13.23 -3.55 12.50
N SER A 140 -12.20 -3.44 13.34
CA SER A 140 -11.57 -2.17 13.70
C SER A 140 -11.00 -1.48 12.46
N MET A 141 -11.31 -0.21 12.29
CA MET A 141 -10.94 0.59 11.13
C MET A 141 -10.39 1.95 11.56
N ARG A 142 -9.47 2.47 10.76
CA ARG A 142 -9.06 3.87 10.79
C ARG A 142 -9.57 4.58 9.54
N THR A 143 -10.37 5.59 9.73
CA THR A 143 -10.89 6.43 8.63
C THR A 143 -10.12 7.74 8.57
N ASP A 144 -9.51 8.02 7.43
CA ASP A 144 -8.72 9.22 7.17
C ASP A 144 -9.53 10.21 6.33
N VAL A 145 -9.75 11.40 6.92
CA VAL A 145 -10.60 12.47 6.37
C VAL A 145 -9.79 13.72 6.10
N ARG A 146 -10.07 14.40 5.00
CA ARG A 146 -9.55 15.73 4.68
C ARG A 146 -10.68 16.66 4.24
N ARG A 147 -10.82 17.82 4.89
CA ARG A 147 -11.85 18.83 4.57
C ARG A 147 -13.27 18.25 4.53
N GLY A 148 -13.60 17.40 5.49
CA GLY A 148 -14.93 16.78 5.59
C GLY A 148 -15.19 15.64 4.60
N LYS A 149 -14.19 15.21 3.84
CA LYS A 149 -14.32 14.12 2.87
C LYS A 149 -13.43 12.94 3.27
N THR A 150 -14.02 11.75 3.37
CA THR A 150 -13.28 10.50 3.56
C THR A 150 -12.43 10.20 2.33
N LEU A 151 -11.13 10.02 2.52
CA LEU A 151 -10.18 9.75 1.44
C LEU A 151 -9.71 8.31 1.41
N ARG A 152 -9.55 7.69 2.58
CA ARG A 152 -9.18 6.27 2.69
C ARG A 152 -9.64 5.68 4.01
N ARG A 153 -9.78 4.36 4.02
CA ARG A 153 -9.93 3.54 5.22
C ARG A 153 -8.79 2.54 5.28
N LEU A 154 -8.27 2.31 6.47
CA LEU A 154 -7.22 1.35 6.77
C LEU A 154 -7.74 0.40 7.84
N ALA A 155 -7.21 -0.82 7.89
CA ALA A 155 -7.46 -1.70 9.02
C ALA A 155 -6.91 -1.04 10.29
N GLY A 156 -7.69 -1.07 11.35
CA GLY A 156 -7.23 -0.76 12.69
C GLY A 156 -6.51 -1.96 13.31
N ASP A 157 -5.93 -1.75 14.47
CA ASP A 157 -5.30 -2.79 15.26
C ASP A 157 -6.29 -3.27 16.33
N ASP A 158 -6.75 -4.51 16.21
CA ASP A 158 -7.66 -5.16 17.15
C ASP A 158 -7.40 -6.66 17.17
N ALA A 159 -6.63 -7.11 18.15
CA ALA A 159 -6.18 -8.50 18.26
C ALA A 159 -7.32 -9.52 18.40
N ASP A 160 -8.47 -9.11 18.93
CA ASP A 160 -9.60 -10.00 19.21
C ASP A 160 -10.55 -10.14 18.01
N VAL A 161 -10.54 -9.16 17.09
CA VAL A 161 -11.53 -9.09 16.01
C VAL A 161 -10.91 -9.29 14.63
N ASN A 162 -9.92 -8.48 14.26
CA ASN A 162 -9.37 -8.48 12.89
C ASN A 162 -7.86 -8.30 12.82
N GLU A 163 -7.16 -8.37 13.96
CA GLU A 163 -5.72 -8.08 14.00
C GLU A 163 -5.41 -6.76 13.29
N GLU A 164 -4.58 -6.79 12.25
CA GLU A 164 -4.23 -5.64 11.41
C GLU A 164 -4.84 -5.73 9.99
N TRP A 165 -5.84 -6.60 9.78
CA TRP A 165 -6.35 -6.92 8.45
C TRP A 165 -7.82 -6.55 8.29
N ASN A 166 -8.21 -6.20 7.06
CA ASN A 166 -9.61 -6.05 6.70
C ASN A 166 -9.84 -6.46 5.23
N CYS A 167 -11.10 -6.69 4.88
CA CYS A 167 -11.46 -6.99 3.51
C CYS A 167 -11.54 -5.72 2.65
N ASP A 168 -11.44 -5.89 1.35
CA ASP A 168 -11.49 -4.79 0.38
C ASP A 168 -12.84 -4.09 0.36
N LYS A 169 -13.94 -4.78 0.69
CA LYS A 169 -15.24 -4.15 0.87
C LYS A 169 -15.20 -3.10 1.98
N GLY A 170 -14.67 -3.43 3.16
CA GLY A 170 -14.52 -2.48 4.26
C GLY A 170 -13.59 -1.32 3.90
N ARG A 171 -12.53 -1.61 3.14
CA ARG A 171 -11.50 -0.64 2.75
C ARG A 171 -11.95 0.34 1.67
N TRP A 172 -12.66 -0.12 0.66
CA TRP A 172 -12.92 0.66 -0.55
C TRP A 172 -14.38 1.16 -0.69
N ALA A 173 -15.33 0.52 -0.03
CA ALA A 173 -16.75 0.80 -0.21
C ALA A 173 -17.28 1.96 0.67
N PHE A 174 -16.51 3.02 0.83
CA PHE A 174 -16.94 4.22 1.58
C PHE A 174 -17.45 5.37 0.67
N LYS A 175 -17.51 5.15 -0.62
CA LYS A 175 -17.92 6.20 -1.59
C LYS A 175 -19.37 6.67 -1.40
N TYR A 176 -20.23 5.85 -0.79
CA TYR A 176 -21.62 6.24 -0.47
C TYR A 176 -21.70 7.39 0.55
N GLU A 177 -20.68 7.58 1.40
CA GLU A 177 -20.63 8.69 2.35
C GLU A 177 -20.59 10.07 1.66
N VAL A 178 -20.23 10.11 0.40
CA VAL A 178 -20.04 11.34 -0.39
C VAL A 178 -21.17 11.56 -1.39
N ALA A 179 -22.08 10.60 -1.53
CA ALA A 179 -23.17 10.62 -2.50
C ALA A 179 -24.42 11.38 -1.98
N LYS A 180 -24.25 12.58 -1.41
CA LYS A 180 -25.33 13.50 -1.06
C LYS A 180 -25.27 14.76 -1.91
#